data_2cdd8f9e2a02f0205eaf084d0e7f7a5a
#
_entry.id   2cdd8f9e2a02f0205eaf084d0e7f7a5a
#
_cell.length_a   1.000
_cell.length_b   1.000
_cell.length_c   1.000
_cell.angle_alpha   90.00
_cell.angle_beta   90.00
_cell.angle_gamma   90.00
#
_symmetry.space_group_name_H-M   'P 1'
#
loop_
_entity.id
_entity.type
_entity.pdbx_description
1 polymer ?
#
loop_
_entity_poly.entity_id
_entity_poly.type
_entity_poly.pdbx_seq_one_letter_code
_entity_poly.pdbx_strand_id
1 'polypeptide(L)'
;MNKLLPFNMPPISKGGMLGMLAGAGGGAGGLGLYQELGRTALTGTSDTISVSLSTAKPYLMVLCNYITGSSNVDGRMFFNSDGGSGGSSNYAWRIERDGNTASTTTSTYGINTEESYFNNAFQYYFINNFSDYEKLVTGINGHDLSSGAASVAPTRCLTVGKWITTGSQITTVATTNIDSGDYASGSEMVVLGYDPTDTVGTSIWEELASVELTGASDTIDSGTIANKKYLWIEYFINASGSAGANMRFNSNSSSVYSTRRTANGGSDDTYVNQDKIECRVEYGNAFGSGFIGNNDGQQKLLILNETAQSTAGAGTAPAANQVWGKSSVTTNITSIQIVNDGGGDFVAGSYLKVWGFN
;
A
#
# COMPACT_ATOMS: atom_id res chain seq x y z
N MET A 1 17.71 -39.02 -10.61
CA MET A 1 18.53 -38.08 -9.80
C MET A 1 18.52 -36.74 -10.52
N ASN A 2 17.57 -35.85 -10.18
CA ASN A 2 17.51 -34.50 -10.73
C ASN A 2 18.43 -33.60 -9.91
N LYS A 3 19.51 -33.12 -10.54
CA LYS A 3 20.38 -32.10 -9.95
C LYS A 3 19.59 -30.75 -9.93
N LEU A 4 19.23 -30.30 -8.75
CA LEU A 4 18.87 -28.91 -8.52
C LEU A 4 20.10 -28.05 -8.82
N LEU A 5 20.01 -27.22 -9.83
CA LEU A 5 21.02 -26.19 -10.09
C LEU A 5 20.94 -25.15 -8.93
N PRO A 6 22.06 -24.69 -8.39
CA PRO A 6 22.03 -23.68 -7.33
C PRO A 6 21.46 -22.37 -7.90
N PHE A 7 20.44 -21.86 -7.26
CA PHE A 7 19.86 -20.54 -7.52
C PHE A 7 20.90 -19.50 -7.10
N ASN A 8 21.67 -19.01 -8.06
CA ASN A 8 22.65 -17.96 -7.82
C ASN A 8 21.91 -16.62 -7.88
N MET A 9 21.28 -16.22 -6.76
CA MET A 9 20.83 -14.83 -6.62
C MET A 9 22.07 -13.94 -6.54
N PRO A 10 22.17 -12.88 -7.36
CA PRO A 10 23.21 -11.89 -7.15
C PRO A 10 23.06 -11.33 -5.73
N PRO A 11 24.15 -10.97 -5.04
CA PRO A 11 24.07 -10.46 -3.68
C PRO A 11 23.18 -9.23 -3.67
N ILE A 12 22.06 -9.31 -2.92
CA ILE A 12 21.24 -8.16 -2.60
C ILE A 12 22.17 -7.22 -1.85
N SER A 13 22.58 -6.13 -2.50
CA SER A 13 23.35 -5.08 -1.85
C SER A 13 22.58 -4.60 -0.61
N LYS A 14 23.31 -4.21 0.43
CA LYS A 14 22.78 -3.76 1.72
C LYS A 14 21.85 -2.54 1.58
N GLY A 15 20.68 -2.78 1.14
CA GLY A 15 19.58 -1.86 0.97
C GLY A 15 18.44 -2.73 0.51
N GLY A 16 17.60 -3.14 1.44
CA GLY A 16 16.47 -4.00 1.16
C GLY A 16 15.59 -3.47 0.03
N MET A 17 14.39 -3.99 -0.14
CA MET A 17 13.40 -3.60 -1.16
C MET A 17 13.27 -2.07 -1.38
N LEU A 18 13.69 -1.27 -0.39
CA LEU A 18 13.82 0.19 -0.42
C LEU A 18 14.97 0.69 -1.33
N GLY A 19 16.10 -0.04 -1.42
CA GLY A 19 17.20 0.32 -2.31
C GLY A 19 16.87 0.20 -3.80
N MET A 20 15.81 -0.52 -4.16
CA MET A 20 15.29 -0.56 -5.52
C MET A 20 14.54 0.69 -5.93
N LEU A 21 14.13 1.52 -4.98
CA LEU A 21 13.36 2.74 -5.22
C LEU A 21 14.22 4.01 -5.15
N ALA A 22 15.39 3.92 -4.48
CA ALA A 22 16.33 5.04 -4.40
C ALA A 22 17.40 4.90 -5.51
N GLY A 23 17.18 5.54 -6.64
CA GLY A 23 18.19 5.68 -7.68
C GLY A 23 19.40 6.46 -7.15
N ALA A 24 20.60 5.87 -7.19
CA ALA A 24 21.85 6.53 -6.85
C ALA A 24 22.19 7.56 -7.94
N GLY A 25 21.80 8.82 -7.72
CA GLY A 25 22.13 9.93 -8.61
C GLY A 25 21.81 11.24 -7.94
N GLY A 26 22.83 12.01 -7.51
CA GLY A 26 22.68 13.30 -6.86
C GLY A 26 22.02 14.34 -7.77
N GLY A 27 20.84 14.72 -7.41
CA GLY A 27 20.01 15.79 -7.95
C GLY A 27 18.67 15.67 -7.26
N ALA A 28 17.97 16.76 -6.94
CA ALA A 28 16.64 16.76 -6.33
C ALA A 28 15.78 15.66 -7.01
N GLY A 29 15.85 14.44 -6.46
CA GLY A 29 15.57 13.23 -7.18
C GLY A 29 14.36 12.54 -6.61
N GLY A 30 13.40 12.34 -7.43
CA GLY A 30 12.34 11.38 -7.20
C GLY A 30 12.90 9.96 -7.03
N LEU A 31 12.10 9.08 -6.43
CA LEU A 31 12.35 7.63 -6.32
C LEU A 31 12.28 6.97 -7.69
N GLY A 32 13.30 7.16 -8.46
CA GLY A 32 13.35 7.19 -9.89
C GLY A 32 13.44 5.88 -10.60
N LEU A 33 12.51 4.94 -10.56
CA LEU A 33 12.50 3.88 -11.57
C LEU A 33 11.10 3.47 -12.02
N TYR A 34 10.08 3.57 -11.16
CA TYR A 34 8.72 3.30 -11.58
C TYR A 34 8.18 4.45 -12.44
N GLN A 35 7.78 4.10 -13.67
CA GLN A 35 7.14 5.00 -14.64
C GLN A 35 5.65 4.63 -14.75
N GLU A 36 4.80 5.60 -14.99
CA GLU A 36 3.40 5.32 -15.31
C GLU A 36 3.31 4.66 -16.69
N LEU A 37 2.77 3.46 -16.73
CA LEU A 37 2.54 2.71 -17.96
C LEU A 37 1.11 2.89 -18.47
N GLY A 38 0.20 3.26 -17.62
CA GLY A 38 -1.17 3.53 -17.96
C GLY A 38 -2.06 3.79 -16.76
N ARG A 39 -3.20 4.42 -17.03
CA ARG A 39 -4.18 4.82 -16.02
C ARG A 39 -5.58 4.76 -16.61
N THR A 40 -6.55 4.40 -15.80
CA THR A 40 -7.97 4.53 -16.11
C THR A 40 -8.70 5.06 -14.88
N ALA A 41 -9.39 6.18 -15.05
CA ALA A 41 -10.33 6.71 -14.08
C ALA A 41 -11.74 6.65 -14.65
N LEU A 42 -12.70 6.16 -13.89
CA LEU A 42 -14.10 6.08 -14.31
C LEU A 42 -14.78 7.46 -14.23
N THR A 43 -15.50 7.81 -15.27
CA THR A 43 -16.37 9.00 -15.31
C THR A 43 -17.85 8.67 -15.08
N GLY A 44 -18.18 7.39 -14.97
CA GLY A 44 -19.50 6.82 -14.67
C GLY A 44 -19.33 5.49 -13.96
N THR A 45 -20.43 4.77 -13.73
CA THR A 45 -20.41 3.42 -13.16
C THR A 45 -19.94 2.38 -14.19
N SER A 46 -19.24 1.35 -13.73
CA SER A 46 -18.79 0.24 -14.56
C SER A 46 -18.48 -1.00 -13.71
N ASP A 47 -18.78 -2.17 -14.24
CA ASP A 47 -18.33 -3.46 -13.66
C ASP A 47 -16.81 -3.67 -13.77
N THR A 48 -16.16 -2.98 -14.68
CA THR A 48 -14.75 -3.25 -15.01
C THR A 48 -13.96 -1.97 -15.14
N ILE A 49 -12.76 -1.98 -14.54
CA ILE A 49 -11.72 -0.97 -14.77
C ILE A 49 -10.55 -1.70 -15.44
N SER A 50 -10.12 -1.22 -16.60
CA SER A 50 -9.04 -1.85 -17.37
C SER A 50 -8.01 -0.80 -17.80
N VAL A 51 -6.73 -1.14 -17.66
CA VAL A 51 -5.59 -0.31 -18.05
C VAL A 51 -4.76 -1.06 -19.08
N SER A 52 -4.63 -0.48 -20.28
CA SER A 52 -3.66 -0.93 -21.27
C SER A 52 -2.33 -0.28 -21.02
N LEU A 53 -1.26 -1.07 -20.99
CA LEU A 53 0.10 -0.61 -20.72
C LEU A 53 0.74 -0.05 -21.99
N SER A 54 1.37 1.12 -21.90
CA SER A 54 2.11 1.74 -23.02
C SER A 54 3.31 0.90 -23.46
N THR A 55 3.88 0.15 -22.53
CA THR A 55 4.95 -0.81 -22.75
C THR A 55 4.93 -1.88 -21.67
N ALA A 56 5.38 -3.07 -21.97
CA ALA A 56 5.55 -4.11 -20.95
C ALA A 56 6.86 -3.89 -20.18
N LYS A 57 6.81 -4.03 -18.86
CA LYS A 57 7.97 -3.97 -17.96
C LYS A 57 8.03 -5.22 -17.10
N PRO A 58 9.22 -5.69 -16.71
CA PRO A 58 9.38 -6.92 -15.91
C PRO A 58 8.85 -6.82 -14.47
N TYR A 59 8.76 -5.62 -13.92
CA TYR A 59 8.18 -5.37 -12.60
C TYR A 59 7.07 -4.36 -12.71
N LEU A 60 5.89 -4.71 -12.19
CA LEU A 60 4.73 -3.83 -12.16
C LEU A 60 4.33 -3.52 -10.71
N MET A 61 3.85 -2.30 -10.52
CA MET A 61 3.14 -1.87 -9.32
C MET A 61 1.77 -1.36 -9.76
N VAL A 62 0.71 -1.89 -9.19
CA VAL A 62 -0.66 -1.45 -9.46
C VAL A 62 -1.18 -0.74 -8.24
N LEU A 63 -1.71 0.46 -8.41
CA LEU A 63 -2.37 1.24 -7.38
C LEU A 63 -3.83 1.41 -7.77
N CYS A 64 -4.72 1.10 -6.85
CA CYS A 64 -6.15 1.17 -7.08
C CYS A 64 -6.81 2.00 -5.97
N ASN A 65 -7.68 2.89 -6.38
CA ASN A 65 -8.55 3.61 -5.46
C ASN A 65 -9.98 3.43 -5.98
N TYR A 66 -10.75 2.56 -5.34
CA TYR A 66 -12.07 2.16 -5.78
C TYR A 66 -13.15 2.77 -4.90
N ILE A 67 -14.21 3.21 -5.54
CA ILE A 67 -15.42 3.72 -4.93
C ILE A 67 -16.55 2.83 -5.41
N THR A 68 -17.45 2.41 -4.55
CA THR A 68 -18.62 1.66 -4.98
C THR A 68 -19.82 2.58 -5.20
N GLY A 69 -20.60 2.31 -6.23
CA GLY A 69 -21.87 2.99 -6.50
C GLY A 69 -23.05 2.39 -5.75
N SER A 70 -22.92 1.13 -5.35
CA SER A 70 -23.92 0.36 -4.61
C SER A 70 -23.24 -0.77 -3.84
N SER A 71 -23.95 -1.41 -2.95
CA SER A 71 -23.46 -2.55 -2.19
C SER A 71 -23.02 -3.72 -3.09
N ASN A 72 -22.02 -4.46 -2.72
CA ASN A 72 -21.54 -5.71 -3.31
C ASN A 72 -20.67 -5.56 -4.56
N VAL A 73 -19.43 -5.18 -4.34
CA VAL A 73 -18.37 -5.33 -5.34
C VAL A 73 -17.42 -6.43 -4.87
N ASP A 74 -17.31 -7.52 -5.63
CA ASP A 74 -16.32 -8.57 -5.44
C ASP A 74 -15.34 -8.53 -6.60
N GLY A 75 -14.18 -7.90 -6.39
CA GLY A 75 -13.21 -7.63 -7.44
C GLY A 75 -12.36 -8.84 -7.81
N ARG A 76 -12.19 -9.04 -9.11
CA ARG A 76 -11.26 -10.04 -9.67
C ARG A 76 -10.27 -9.35 -10.60
N MET A 77 -9.00 -9.39 -10.23
CA MET A 77 -7.92 -8.92 -11.09
C MET A 77 -7.55 -9.97 -12.13
N PHE A 78 -7.43 -9.58 -13.38
CA PHE A 78 -7.00 -10.43 -14.48
C PHE A 78 -6.14 -9.68 -15.49
N PHE A 79 -5.46 -10.42 -16.38
CA PHE A 79 -4.45 -9.91 -17.28
C PHE A 79 -4.74 -10.29 -18.73
N ASN A 80 -4.40 -9.40 -19.69
CA ASN A 80 -4.43 -9.65 -21.12
C ASN A 80 -5.77 -10.18 -21.63
N SER A 81 -6.89 -9.76 -21.04
CA SER A 81 -8.23 -10.28 -21.33
C SER A 81 -8.39 -11.79 -21.09
N ASP A 82 -7.45 -12.42 -20.36
CA ASP A 82 -7.48 -13.84 -20.01
C ASP A 82 -8.09 -13.99 -18.60
N GLY A 83 -9.41 -13.74 -18.48
CA GLY A 83 -10.09 -13.80 -17.20
C GLY A 83 -11.41 -13.04 -17.22
N GLY A 84 -11.88 -12.65 -16.04
CA GLY A 84 -13.19 -12.02 -15.88
C GLY A 84 -14.34 -13.03 -15.96
N SER A 85 -15.57 -12.55 -16.06
CA SER A 85 -16.76 -13.40 -16.13
C SER A 85 -16.75 -14.27 -17.41
N GLY A 86 -16.57 -15.57 -17.25
CA GLY A 86 -16.53 -16.53 -18.38
C GLY A 86 -15.16 -16.69 -19.06
N GLY A 87 -14.07 -16.14 -18.48
CA GLY A 87 -12.71 -16.31 -18.99
C GLY A 87 -12.07 -17.67 -18.67
N SER A 88 -10.77 -17.78 -18.98
CA SER A 88 -10.00 -19.00 -18.71
C SER A 88 -9.69 -19.19 -17.24
N SER A 89 -9.66 -20.46 -16.79
CA SER A 89 -9.35 -20.83 -15.39
C SER A 89 -7.83 -20.84 -15.10
N ASN A 90 -7.14 -19.80 -15.51
CA ASN A 90 -5.66 -19.69 -15.49
C ASN A 90 -5.09 -19.03 -14.24
N TYR A 91 -5.91 -18.82 -13.22
CA TYR A 91 -5.51 -18.15 -11.99
C TYR A 91 -5.63 -19.05 -10.78
N ALA A 92 -4.81 -18.76 -9.78
CA ALA A 92 -4.95 -19.26 -8.42
C ALA A 92 -4.59 -18.16 -7.44
N TRP A 93 -5.21 -18.15 -6.26
CA TRP A 93 -4.97 -17.14 -5.25
C TRP A 93 -5.16 -17.66 -3.83
N ARG A 94 -4.59 -16.91 -2.91
CA ARG A 94 -4.82 -17.03 -1.48
C ARG A 94 -5.05 -15.63 -0.93
N ILE A 95 -6.08 -15.47 -0.11
CA ILE A 95 -6.41 -14.22 0.57
C ILE A 95 -6.59 -14.47 2.06
N GLU A 96 -6.03 -13.60 2.88
CA GLU A 96 -6.28 -13.52 4.32
C GLU A 96 -6.99 -12.20 4.59
N ARG A 97 -8.03 -12.24 5.43
CA ARG A 97 -8.82 -11.07 5.78
C ARG A 97 -8.99 -10.98 7.29
N ASP A 98 -8.77 -9.77 7.83
CA ASP A 98 -9.04 -9.42 9.22
C ASP A 98 -8.47 -10.43 10.25
N GLY A 99 -7.27 -10.99 9.96
CA GLY A 99 -6.65 -11.99 10.83
C GLY A 99 -7.31 -13.38 10.79
N ASN A 100 -8.25 -13.62 9.90
CA ASN A 100 -8.90 -14.91 9.76
C ASN A 100 -8.04 -15.92 8.98
N THR A 101 -8.40 -17.17 9.04
CA THR A 101 -7.75 -18.24 8.25
C THR A 101 -7.82 -17.90 6.76
N ALA A 102 -6.70 -18.05 6.07
CA ALA A 102 -6.61 -17.74 4.65
C ALA A 102 -7.52 -18.64 3.80
N SER A 103 -8.29 -18.02 2.92
CA SER A 103 -9.04 -18.71 1.86
C SER A 103 -8.16 -18.95 0.64
N THR A 104 -8.36 -20.06 -0.06
CA THR A 104 -7.62 -20.41 -1.28
C THR A 104 -8.56 -20.83 -2.38
N THR A 105 -8.27 -20.44 -3.61
CA THR A 105 -8.99 -20.91 -4.80
C THR A 105 -7.98 -21.19 -5.92
N THR A 106 -8.23 -22.26 -6.66
CA THR A 106 -7.44 -22.69 -7.82
C THR A 106 -8.33 -22.78 -9.04
N SER A 107 -7.72 -22.71 -10.23
CA SER A 107 -8.44 -22.82 -11.51
C SER A 107 -9.62 -21.85 -11.60
N THR A 108 -9.35 -20.57 -11.36
CA THR A 108 -10.36 -19.49 -11.35
C THR A 108 -10.08 -18.45 -12.44
N TYR A 109 -11.00 -17.54 -12.66
CA TYR A 109 -10.99 -16.56 -13.75
C TYR A 109 -10.27 -15.24 -13.40
N GLY A 110 -9.66 -15.15 -12.24
CA GLY A 110 -8.92 -13.97 -11.78
C GLY A 110 -8.48 -14.12 -10.33
N ILE A 111 -7.64 -13.20 -9.90
CA ILE A 111 -7.13 -13.11 -8.53
C ILE A 111 -8.13 -12.30 -7.72
N ASN A 112 -8.59 -12.84 -6.59
CA ASN A 112 -9.46 -12.09 -5.68
C ASN A 112 -8.71 -10.88 -5.12
N THR A 113 -9.26 -9.70 -5.30
CA THR A 113 -8.70 -8.43 -4.82
C THR A 113 -9.46 -7.88 -3.62
N GLU A 114 -10.74 -8.27 -3.47
CA GLU A 114 -11.62 -7.80 -2.41
C GLU A 114 -12.86 -8.69 -2.32
N GLU A 115 -13.58 -8.64 -1.24
CA GLU A 115 -14.90 -9.25 -1.08
C GLU A 115 -15.88 -8.23 -0.52
N SER A 116 -17.04 -8.21 -1.11
CA SER A 116 -18.32 -7.58 -0.79
C SER A 116 -18.36 -6.48 0.31
N TYR A 117 -19.07 -5.38 -0.02
CA TYR A 117 -19.45 -4.28 0.87
C TYR A 117 -18.32 -3.33 1.28
N PHE A 118 -17.84 -2.51 0.38
CA PHE A 118 -17.04 -1.34 0.76
C PHE A 118 -17.63 -0.07 0.12
N ASN A 119 -17.38 1.09 0.73
CA ASN A 119 -17.68 2.38 0.10
C ASN A 119 -16.46 2.93 -0.62
N ASN A 120 -15.29 2.66 -0.07
CA ASN A 120 -14.00 3.11 -0.57
C ASN A 120 -12.95 2.04 -0.26
N ALA A 121 -12.11 1.74 -1.23
CA ALA A 121 -10.98 0.81 -1.07
C ALA A 121 -9.71 1.43 -1.64
N PHE A 122 -8.62 1.28 -0.91
CA PHE A 122 -7.30 1.56 -1.40
C PHE A 122 -6.49 0.28 -1.42
N GLN A 123 -5.82 0.00 -2.55
CA GLN A 123 -5.13 -1.26 -2.78
C GLN A 123 -3.83 -1.00 -3.53
N TYR A 124 -2.81 -1.82 -3.25
CA TYR A 124 -1.63 -1.87 -4.08
C TYR A 124 -1.13 -3.30 -4.28
N TYR A 125 -0.54 -3.56 -5.45
CA TYR A 125 -0.02 -4.86 -5.83
C TYR A 125 1.35 -4.73 -6.47
N PHE A 126 2.22 -5.70 -6.20
CA PHE A 126 3.46 -5.91 -6.93
C PHE A 126 3.37 -7.19 -7.75
N ILE A 127 3.82 -7.14 -8.99
CA ILE A 127 3.71 -8.24 -9.95
C ILE A 127 5.05 -8.45 -10.63
N ASN A 128 5.53 -9.70 -10.64
CA ASN A 128 6.60 -10.08 -11.56
C ASN A 128 6.00 -10.35 -12.94
N ASN A 129 6.53 -9.68 -13.98
CA ASN A 129 5.98 -9.74 -15.34
C ASN A 129 7.01 -10.22 -16.38
N PHE A 130 7.78 -11.25 -16.03
CA PHE A 130 8.71 -11.88 -16.97
C PHE A 130 7.97 -12.81 -17.94
N SER A 131 8.29 -12.75 -19.25
CA SER A 131 7.62 -13.54 -20.28
C SER A 131 7.69 -15.04 -20.04
N ASP A 132 8.82 -15.53 -19.54
CA ASP A 132 9.12 -16.97 -19.47
C ASP A 132 8.59 -17.66 -18.20
N TYR A 133 8.00 -16.90 -17.29
CA TYR A 133 7.55 -17.39 -16.00
C TYR A 133 6.06 -17.12 -15.77
N GLU A 134 5.44 -17.92 -14.87
CA GLU A 134 4.14 -17.57 -14.29
C GLU A 134 4.25 -16.21 -13.61
N LYS A 135 3.18 -15.40 -13.68
CA LYS A 135 3.15 -14.08 -13.04
C LYS A 135 2.69 -14.24 -11.61
N LEU A 136 3.54 -13.87 -10.67
CA LEU A 136 3.20 -13.89 -9.25
C LEU A 136 2.79 -12.49 -8.80
N VAL A 137 1.74 -12.44 -8.01
CA VAL A 137 1.14 -11.22 -7.48
C VAL A 137 1.18 -11.24 -5.97
N THR A 138 1.59 -10.16 -5.36
CA THR A 138 1.41 -9.90 -3.93
C THR A 138 0.77 -8.54 -3.76
N GLY A 139 -0.23 -8.44 -2.91
CA GLY A 139 -0.97 -7.20 -2.71
C GLY A 139 -1.54 -7.05 -1.32
N ILE A 140 -1.80 -5.81 -0.96
CA ILE A 140 -2.42 -5.42 0.29
C ILE A 140 -3.56 -4.48 -0.01
N ASN A 141 -4.71 -4.72 0.63
CA ASN A 141 -5.94 -3.97 0.42
C ASN A 141 -6.45 -3.46 1.76
N GLY A 142 -6.97 -2.24 1.76
CA GLY A 142 -7.75 -1.68 2.86
C GLY A 142 -9.10 -1.21 2.35
N HIS A 143 -10.18 -1.55 3.05
CA HIS A 143 -11.51 -1.08 2.70
C HIS A 143 -12.20 -0.39 3.86
N ASP A 144 -13.09 0.52 3.52
CA ASP A 144 -14.03 1.11 4.44
C ASP A 144 -15.41 0.47 4.28
N LEU A 145 -15.87 -0.22 5.32
CA LEU A 145 -17.16 -0.92 5.32
C LEU A 145 -18.37 -0.01 5.56
N SER A 146 -18.16 1.23 5.98
CA SER A 146 -19.24 2.19 6.26
C SER A 146 -18.82 3.61 6.00
N SER A 147 -19.68 4.36 5.28
CA SER A 147 -19.43 5.77 5.01
C SER A 147 -19.39 6.60 6.30
N GLY A 148 -18.36 7.41 6.45
CA GLY A 148 -18.29 8.51 7.43
C GLY A 148 -17.96 8.12 8.86
N ALA A 149 -17.85 6.86 9.22
CA ALA A 149 -17.75 6.51 10.62
C ALA A 149 -16.32 6.22 11.06
N ALA A 150 -15.73 7.09 11.88
CA ALA A 150 -14.56 6.77 12.69
C ALA A 150 -14.83 5.63 13.69
N SER A 151 -16.10 5.30 13.92
CA SER A 151 -16.55 4.22 14.80
C SER A 151 -16.40 2.81 14.20
N VAL A 152 -15.98 2.69 12.93
CA VAL A 152 -15.75 1.41 12.27
C VAL A 152 -14.31 1.35 11.78
N ALA A 153 -13.55 0.36 12.23
CA ALA A 153 -12.19 0.13 11.76
C ALA A 153 -12.19 -0.35 10.30
N PRO A 154 -11.17 -0.01 9.49
CA PRO A 154 -11.05 -0.52 8.13
C PRO A 154 -10.86 -2.04 8.14
N THR A 155 -11.33 -2.70 7.08
CA THR A 155 -11.01 -4.10 6.79
C THR A 155 -9.61 -4.19 6.19
N ARG A 156 -8.89 -5.26 6.47
CA ARG A 156 -7.61 -5.57 5.85
C ARG A 156 -7.67 -6.84 5.02
N CYS A 157 -6.99 -6.85 3.87
CA CYS A 157 -6.76 -8.07 3.11
C CYS A 157 -5.30 -8.17 2.66
N LEU A 158 -4.75 -9.37 2.78
CA LEU A 158 -3.47 -9.75 2.19
C LEU A 158 -3.77 -10.73 1.06
N THR A 159 -3.40 -10.40 -0.15
CA THR A 159 -3.66 -11.23 -1.34
C THR A 159 -2.36 -11.67 -1.96
N VAL A 160 -2.23 -12.96 -2.22
CA VAL A 160 -1.21 -13.49 -3.13
C VAL A 160 -1.90 -14.28 -4.23
N GLY A 161 -1.39 -14.15 -5.45
CA GLY A 161 -1.99 -14.82 -6.60
C GLY A 161 -0.98 -15.17 -7.65
N LYS A 162 -1.44 -15.96 -8.62
CA LYS A 162 -0.66 -16.25 -9.81
C LYS A 162 -1.54 -16.36 -11.05
N TRP A 163 -0.95 -15.97 -12.18
CA TRP A 163 -1.43 -16.25 -13.52
C TRP A 163 -0.44 -17.20 -14.20
N ILE A 164 -0.93 -18.36 -14.61
CA ILE A 164 -0.08 -19.47 -15.08
C ILE A 164 0.47 -19.30 -16.50
N THR A 165 -0.03 -18.29 -17.24
CA THR A 165 0.38 -18.09 -18.63
C THR A 165 1.84 -17.66 -18.71
N THR A 166 2.64 -18.46 -19.44
CA THR A 166 4.01 -18.18 -19.83
C THR A 166 4.07 -17.81 -21.31
N GLY A 167 5.21 -17.29 -21.78
CA GLY A 167 5.40 -16.91 -23.19
C GLY A 167 4.90 -15.51 -23.55
N SER A 168 4.28 -14.78 -22.61
CA SER A 168 3.86 -13.39 -22.80
C SER A 168 4.00 -12.59 -21.53
N GLN A 169 4.23 -11.28 -21.68
CA GLN A 169 4.15 -10.33 -20.59
C GLN A 169 2.72 -9.79 -20.45
N ILE A 170 2.41 -9.26 -19.28
CA ILE A 170 1.18 -8.51 -19.05
C ILE A 170 1.28 -7.20 -19.82
N THR A 171 0.28 -6.92 -20.64
CA THR A 171 0.09 -5.68 -21.41
C THR A 171 -1.23 -5.00 -21.07
N THR A 172 -2.11 -5.69 -20.35
CA THR A 172 -3.36 -5.13 -19.81
C THR A 172 -3.60 -5.68 -18.42
N VAL A 173 -3.93 -4.80 -17.50
CA VAL A 173 -4.39 -5.14 -16.14
C VAL A 173 -5.85 -4.69 -16.03
N ALA A 174 -6.71 -5.58 -15.59
CA ALA A 174 -8.10 -5.24 -15.35
C ALA A 174 -8.59 -5.80 -14.02
N THR A 175 -9.55 -5.13 -13.40
CA THR A 175 -10.35 -5.66 -12.29
C THR A 175 -11.80 -5.60 -12.70
N THR A 176 -12.50 -6.73 -12.57
CA THR A 176 -13.95 -6.80 -12.81
C THR A 176 -14.68 -7.18 -11.54
N ASN A 177 -15.82 -6.56 -11.32
CA ASN A 177 -16.77 -7.00 -10.31
C ASN A 177 -17.49 -8.28 -10.79
N ILE A 178 -17.66 -9.23 -9.91
CA ILE A 178 -18.40 -10.47 -10.19
C ILE A 178 -19.71 -10.58 -9.39
N ASP A 179 -20.03 -9.56 -8.62
CA ASP A 179 -21.27 -9.44 -7.85
C ASP A 179 -22.22 -8.40 -8.49
N SER A 180 -23.26 -7.98 -7.81
CA SER A 180 -24.36 -7.17 -8.32
C SER A 180 -24.11 -5.65 -8.33
N GLY A 181 -23.05 -5.18 -7.71
CA GLY A 181 -22.69 -3.76 -7.64
C GLY A 181 -21.81 -3.29 -8.80
N ASP A 182 -21.46 -2.01 -8.80
CA ASP A 182 -20.57 -1.37 -9.78
C ASP A 182 -19.49 -0.56 -9.08
N TYR A 183 -18.32 -0.42 -9.74
CA TYR A 183 -17.39 0.65 -9.43
C TYR A 183 -18.00 1.99 -9.84
N ALA A 184 -17.96 2.98 -8.96
CA ALA A 184 -18.53 4.30 -9.21
C ALA A 184 -17.57 5.23 -9.94
N SER A 185 -18.10 6.33 -10.44
CA SER A 185 -17.31 7.46 -10.96
C SER A 185 -16.27 7.92 -9.95
N GLY A 186 -15.06 8.20 -10.42
CA GLY A 186 -13.91 8.54 -9.59
C GLY A 186 -13.06 7.34 -9.14
N SER A 187 -13.53 6.10 -9.34
CA SER A 187 -12.66 4.92 -9.19
C SER A 187 -11.52 4.97 -10.19
N GLU A 188 -10.32 4.63 -9.74
CA GLU A 188 -9.10 4.74 -10.56
C GLU A 188 -8.19 3.54 -10.35
N MET A 189 -7.56 3.09 -11.44
CA MET A 189 -6.45 2.16 -11.45
C MET A 189 -5.27 2.80 -12.17
N VAL A 190 -4.08 2.77 -11.56
CA VAL A 190 -2.81 3.21 -12.15
C VAL A 190 -1.85 2.04 -12.17
N VAL A 191 -1.21 1.81 -13.29
CA VAL A 191 -0.16 0.79 -13.41
C VAL A 191 1.17 1.48 -13.65
N LEU A 192 2.10 1.24 -12.76
CA LEU A 192 3.49 1.66 -12.83
C LEU A 192 4.36 0.48 -13.22
N GLY A 193 5.45 0.74 -13.91
CA GLY A 193 6.39 -0.32 -14.29
C GLY A 193 7.84 0.11 -14.18
N TYR A 194 8.68 -0.89 -14.01
CA TYR A 194 10.11 -0.73 -13.85
C TYR A 194 10.87 -1.85 -14.57
N ASP A 195 11.97 -1.48 -15.23
CA ASP A 195 12.97 -2.39 -15.77
C ASP A 195 14.36 -1.97 -15.27
N PRO A 196 15.16 -2.88 -14.66
CA PRO A 196 16.52 -2.56 -14.21
C PRO A 196 17.45 -2.04 -15.32
N THR A 197 17.10 -2.28 -16.57
CA THR A 197 17.87 -1.83 -17.73
C THR A 197 17.44 -0.46 -18.26
N ASP A 198 16.38 0.13 -17.70
CA ASP A 198 15.94 1.47 -18.09
C ASP A 198 17.03 2.48 -17.76
N THR A 199 17.36 3.32 -18.70
CA THR A 199 18.15 4.53 -18.44
C THR A 199 17.27 5.48 -17.62
N VAL A 200 17.87 6.10 -16.59
CA VAL A 200 17.19 6.93 -15.60
C VAL A 200 16.17 7.87 -16.23
N GLY A 201 14.90 7.61 -16.01
CA GLY A 201 13.79 8.49 -16.34
C GLY A 201 13.42 9.40 -15.18
N THR A 202 12.51 10.32 -15.40
CA THR A 202 11.88 11.11 -14.32
C THR A 202 11.00 10.20 -13.48
N SER A 203 11.23 10.17 -12.17
CA SER A 203 10.33 9.46 -11.25
C SER A 203 8.93 10.05 -11.33
N ILE A 204 7.92 9.18 -11.25
CA ILE A 204 6.55 9.63 -11.04
C ILE A 204 6.34 10.17 -9.61
N TRP A 205 7.09 9.65 -8.65
CA TRP A 205 7.02 10.07 -7.25
C TRP A 205 7.80 11.36 -7.04
N GLU A 206 7.11 12.43 -6.71
CA GLU A 206 7.66 13.74 -6.34
C GLU A 206 7.87 13.78 -4.83
N GLU A 207 9.06 14.21 -4.36
CA GLU A 207 9.28 14.45 -2.94
C GLU A 207 8.51 15.71 -2.51
N LEU A 208 7.58 15.54 -1.57
CA LEU A 208 6.71 16.61 -1.06
C LEU A 208 7.20 17.17 0.26
N ALA A 209 7.85 16.35 1.07
CA ALA A 209 8.46 16.74 2.33
C ALA A 209 9.60 15.80 2.72
N SER A 210 10.62 16.38 3.34
CA SER A 210 11.73 15.67 3.98
C SER A 210 12.11 16.45 5.25
N VAL A 211 11.72 15.93 6.41
CA VAL A 211 11.91 16.58 7.72
C VAL A 211 12.73 15.66 8.61
N GLU A 212 13.79 16.18 9.18
CA GLU A 212 14.64 15.49 10.16
C GLU A 212 14.73 16.34 11.43
N LEU A 213 14.58 15.72 12.59
CA LEU A 213 14.71 16.36 13.87
C LEU A 213 16.20 16.58 14.22
N THR A 214 16.52 17.79 14.66
CA THR A 214 17.83 18.17 15.20
C THR A 214 17.89 18.16 16.74
N GLY A 215 16.77 17.91 17.39
CA GLY A 215 16.60 17.87 18.84
C GLY A 215 15.39 17.04 19.25
N ALA A 216 15.10 17.01 20.54
CA ALA A 216 13.94 16.29 21.08
C ALA A 216 12.63 16.97 20.71
N SER A 217 11.61 16.17 20.38
CA SER A 217 10.26 16.61 20.06
C SER A 217 9.25 15.46 20.20
N ASP A 218 8.01 15.79 20.52
CA ASP A 218 6.88 14.84 20.47
C ASP A 218 6.21 14.75 19.09
N THR A 219 6.69 15.52 18.12
CA THR A 219 6.06 15.56 16.80
C THR A 219 7.08 15.79 15.70
N ILE A 220 6.91 15.05 14.59
CA ILE A 220 7.55 15.36 13.31
C ILE A 220 6.43 15.78 12.37
N ASP A 221 6.46 17.01 11.88
CA ASP A 221 5.43 17.59 11.01
C ASP A 221 6.01 17.82 9.61
N SER A 222 5.35 17.27 8.59
CA SER A 222 5.75 17.49 7.20
C SER A 222 5.66 18.96 6.76
N GLY A 223 4.96 19.81 7.53
CA GLY A 223 4.47 21.07 7.04
C GLY A 223 3.44 20.90 5.92
N THR A 224 3.15 21.98 5.20
CA THR A 224 2.21 21.95 4.09
C THR A 224 2.82 21.23 2.89
N ILE A 225 2.16 20.18 2.41
CA ILE A 225 2.52 19.44 1.19
C ILE A 225 1.53 19.71 0.06
N ALA A 226 2.01 19.55 -1.19
CA ALA A 226 1.15 19.63 -2.36
C ALA A 226 0.10 18.51 -2.34
N ASN A 227 -1.12 18.85 -2.78
CA ASN A 227 -2.18 17.85 -2.91
C ASN A 227 -1.84 16.84 -4.01
N LYS A 228 -1.78 15.57 -3.64
CA LYS A 228 -1.55 14.43 -4.55
C LYS A 228 -2.54 13.31 -4.22
N LYS A 229 -2.97 12.56 -5.22
CA LYS A 229 -3.92 11.45 -5.04
C LYS A 229 -3.32 10.25 -4.31
N TYR A 230 -2.07 9.96 -4.58
CA TYR A 230 -1.31 8.86 -4.00
C TYR A 230 -0.16 9.44 -3.23
N LEU A 231 -0.06 9.07 -1.94
CA LEU A 231 1.06 9.45 -1.08
C LEU A 231 1.81 8.19 -0.68
N TRP A 232 3.12 8.28 -0.65
CA TRP A 232 4.00 7.31 -0.03
C TRP A 232 4.72 8.01 1.11
N ILE A 233 4.77 7.36 2.27
CA ILE A 233 5.39 7.87 3.47
C ILE A 233 6.47 6.92 3.97
N GLU A 234 7.53 7.49 4.50
CA GLU A 234 8.53 6.80 5.29
C GLU A 234 8.87 7.63 6.51
N TYR A 235 9.03 6.96 7.63
CA TYR A 235 9.56 7.59 8.84
C TYR A 235 10.52 6.66 9.57
N PHE A 236 11.45 7.26 10.26
CA PHE A 236 12.28 6.60 11.26
C PHE A 236 12.21 7.39 12.56
N ILE A 237 11.97 6.70 13.64
CA ILE A 237 11.97 7.24 14.98
C ILE A 237 13.22 6.73 15.68
N ASN A 238 14.07 7.67 16.07
CA ASN A 238 15.11 7.49 17.05
C ASN A 238 14.51 7.93 18.39
N ALA A 239 14.28 6.99 19.30
CA ALA A 239 13.50 7.26 20.50
C ALA A 239 14.39 7.41 21.74
N SER A 240 14.06 8.36 22.60
CA SER A 240 14.54 8.37 23.99
C SER A 240 13.51 7.68 24.88
N GLY A 241 13.79 6.48 25.34
CA GLY A 241 12.85 5.75 26.21
C GLY A 241 11.59 5.25 25.47
N SER A 242 10.42 5.42 26.07
CA SER A 242 9.16 4.83 25.62
C SER A 242 8.39 5.73 24.65
N ALA A 243 9.02 6.25 23.62
CA ALA A 243 8.32 7.01 22.57
C ALA A 243 7.56 6.07 21.63
N GLY A 244 6.34 6.45 21.25
CA GLY A 244 5.48 5.70 20.34
C GLY A 244 5.10 6.50 19.10
N ALA A 245 5.27 5.94 17.91
CA ALA A 245 4.91 6.59 16.66
C ALA A 245 3.45 6.33 16.29
N ASN A 246 2.68 7.40 16.11
CA ASN A 246 1.30 7.38 15.61
C ASN A 246 1.14 8.47 14.56
N MET A 247 0.03 8.50 13.81
CA MET A 247 -0.09 9.40 12.68
C MET A 247 -1.35 10.27 12.75
N ARG A 248 -1.21 11.53 12.34
CA ARG A 248 -2.32 12.47 12.09
C ARG A 248 -2.21 13.10 10.72
N PHE A 249 -3.35 13.43 10.15
CA PHE A 249 -3.46 14.20 8.91
C PHE A 249 -4.00 15.58 9.19
N ASN A 250 -3.45 16.59 8.53
CA ASN A 250 -3.88 17.99 8.63
C ASN A 250 -3.93 18.51 10.08
N SER A 251 -3.02 18.04 10.94
CA SER A 251 -2.96 18.37 12.37
C SER A 251 -4.30 18.14 13.11
N ASN A 252 -5.19 17.31 12.56
CA ASN A 252 -6.48 17.05 13.14
C ASN A 252 -6.37 16.09 14.33
N SER A 253 -6.70 16.55 15.52
CA SER A 253 -6.70 15.77 16.77
C SER A 253 -8.12 15.43 17.24
N SER A 254 -9.12 15.53 16.37
CA SER A 254 -10.49 15.10 16.68
C SER A 254 -10.63 13.58 16.55
N SER A 255 -11.70 13.01 17.11
CA SER A 255 -12.00 11.57 17.07
C SER A 255 -12.47 11.12 15.67
N VAL A 256 -11.67 11.34 14.64
CA VAL A 256 -11.98 11.07 13.24
C VAL A 256 -11.22 9.86 12.66
N TYR A 257 -10.38 9.23 13.46
CA TYR A 257 -9.57 8.11 13.00
C TYR A 257 -10.06 6.78 13.52
N SER A 258 -9.81 5.75 12.73
CA SER A 258 -9.92 4.37 13.15
C SER A 258 -8.75 3.56 12.56
N THR A 259 -8.39 2.50 13.26
CA THR A 259 -7.25 1.65 12.90
C THR A 259 -7.61 0.20 13.09
N ARG A 260 -7.18 -0.65 12.18
CA ARG A 260 -6.99 -2.08 12.36
C ARG A 260 -5.51 -2.36 12.24
N ARG A 261 -4.98 -3.18 13.12
CA ARG A 261 -3.55 -3.48 13.14
C ARG A 261 -3.32 -4.92 13.55
N THR A 262 -2.33 -5.57 12.96
CA THR A 262 -1.81 -6.85 13.45
C THR A 262 -0.36 -6.69 13.90
N ALA A 263 -0.02 -7.36 14.99
CA ALA A 263 1.30 -7.32 15.59
C ALA A 263 1.92 -8.72 15.59
N ASN A 264 3.14 -8.85 15.08
CA ASN A 264 3.91 -10.11 15.09
C ASN A 264 3.12 -11.31 14.54
N GLY A 265 2.22 -11.08 13.58
CA GLY A 265 1.36 -12.12 13.02
C GLY A 265 0.26 -12.63 13.97
N GLY A 266 -0.02 -11.90 15.05
CA GLY A 266 -1.11 -12.20 15.98
C GLY A 266 -2.50 -11.80 15.48
N SER A 267 -3.49 -11.88 16.36
CA SER A 267 -4.84 -11.39 16.09
C SER A 267 -4.87 -9.88 15.89
N ASP A 268 -5.88 -9.41 15.16
CA ASP A 268 -6.06 -8.00 14.92
C ASP A 268 -6.54 -7.25 16.16
N ASP A 269 -5.93 -6.09 16.40
CA ASP A 269 -6.45 -5.06 17.29
C ASP A 269 -7.21 -4.03 16.48
N THR A 270 -8.31 -3.49 17.01
CA THR A 270 -9.09 -2.43 16.40
C THR A 270 -9.25 -1.24 17.34
N TYR A 271 -9.03 -0.04 16.80
CA TYR A 271 -9.18 1.23 17.51
C TYR A 271 -10.13 2.09 16.71
N VAL A 272 -11.11 2.67 17.37
CA VAL A 272 -12.15 3.48 16.72
C VAL A 272 -12.35 4.81 17.46
N ASN A 273 -12.83 5.84 16.74
CA ASN A 273 -13.04 7.19 17.30
C ASN A 273 -11.77 7.74 17.98
N GLN A 274 -10.62 7.54 17.35
CA GLN A 274 -9.34 8.00 17.87
C GLN A 274 -8.99 9.39 17.34
N ASP A 275 -8.11 10.09 18.06
CA ASP A 275 -7.55 11.38 17.66
C ASP A 275 -6.31 11.22 16.74
N LYS A 276 -5.92 9.98 16.43
CA LYS A 276 -4.80 9.58 15.59
C LYS A 276 -4.97 8.16 15.05
N ILE A 277 -4.20 7.80 14.04
CA ILE A 277 -4.01 6.40 13.61
C ILE A 277 -3.01 5.74 14.54
N GLU A 278 -3.43 4.66 15.19
CA GLU A 278 -2.63 3.89 16.13
C GLU A 278 -1.66 2.96 15.38
N CYS A 279 -0.44 3.43 15.09
CA CYS A 279 0.53 2.67 14.32
C CYS A 279 1.37 1.72 15.18
N ARG A 280 1.68 2.10 16.39
CA ARG A 280 2.64 1.41 17.26
C ARG A 280 2.16 0.08 17.84
N VAL A 281 3.10 -0.81 18.10
CA VAL A 281 2.97 -1.99 18.97
C VAL A 281 3.94 -1.90 20.14
N GLU A 282 5.15 -1.41 19.90
CA GLU A 282 6.15 -1.25 20.94
C GLU A 282 6.65 0.19 21.00
N TYR A 283 7.05 0.60 22.19
CA TYR A 283 7.72 1.88 22.38
C TYR A 283 9.21 1.71 22.11
N GLY A 284 9.81 2.64 21.38
CA GLY A 284 11.24 2.63 21.09
C GLY A 284 11.52 3.09 19.66
N ASN A 285 12.66 2.68 19.12
CA ASN A 285 13.00 3.01 17.73
C ASN A 285 12.04 2.29 16.78
N ALA A 286 11.58 3.01 15.75
CA ALA A 286 10.66 2.47 14.76
C ALA A 286 11.03 2.92 13.37
N PHE A 287 10.77 2.07 12.38
CA PHE A 287 10.83 2.40 10.96
C PHE A 287 9.50 1.98 10.31
N GLY A 288 8.84 2.93 9.66
CA GLY A 288 7.58 2.69 8.97
C GLY A 288 7.64 3.13 7.52
N SER A 289 6.97 2.36 6.64
CA SER A 289 6.79 2.70 5.23
C SER A 289 5.41 2.27 4.76
N GLY A 290 4.69 3.15 4.05
CA GLY A 290 3.33 2.86 3.63
C GLY A 290 2.77 3.82 2.60
N PHE A 291 1.59 3.46 2.09
CA PHE A 291 0.89 4.23 1.06
C PHE A 291 -0.45 4.74 1.58
N ILE A 292 -0.88 5.87 1.05
CA ILE A 292 -2.17 6.49 1.38
C ILE A 292 -2.93 6.80 0.10
N GLY A 293 -4.20 6.37 0.04
CA GLY A 293 -5.18 6.85 -0.92
C GLY A 293 -5.76 8.20 -0.45
N ASN A 294 -5.50 9.27 -1.21
CA ASN A 294 -5.85 10.65 -0.85
C ASN A 294 -6.80 11.31 -1.85
N ASN A 295 -7.78 10.55 -2.37
CA ASN A 295 -8.78 11.11 -3.28
C ASN A 295 -9.67 12.13 -2.57
N ASP A 296 -9.95 13.23 -3.28
CA ASP A 296 -10.87 14.26 -2.79
C ASP A 296 -12.29 13.73 -2.64
N GLY A 297 -12.98 14.21 -1.63
CA GLY A 297 -14.35 13.75 -1.33
C GLY A 297 -14.45 12.34 -0.74
N GLN A 298 -13.35 11.59 -0.65
CA GLN A 298 -13.30 10.23 -0.09
C GLN A 298 -12.58 10.18 1.25
N GLN A 299 -12.93 9.22 2.08
CA GLN A 299 -12.18 8.91 3.30
C GLN A 299 -10.75 8.51 2.93
N LYS A 300 -9.80 8.81 3.81
CA LYS A 300 -8.38 8.53 3.56
C LYS A 300 -8.04 7.16 4.16
N LEU A 301 -7.46 6.29 3.34
CA LEU A 301 -7.03 4.97 3.74
C LEU A 301 -5.50 4.89 3.68
N LEU A 302 -4.90 4.50 4.80
CA LEU A 302 -3.47 4.22 4.97
C LEU A 302 -3.25 2.72 5.04
N ILE A 303 -2.24 2.23 4.35
CA ILE A 303 -1.68 0.89 4.52
C ILE A 303 -0.20 1.07 4.84
N LEU A 304 0.22 0.64 6.04
CA LEU A 304 1.57 0.87 6.57
C LEU A 304 2.15 -0.44 7.11
N ASN A 305 3.41 -0.68 6.81
CA ASN A 305 4.24 -1.68 7.48
C ASN A 305 5.24 -0.96 8.38
N GLU A 306 5.33 -1.41 9.62
CA GLU A 306 6.25 -0.85 10.61
C GLU A 306 7.08 -1.95 11.28
N THR A 307 8.33 -1.65 11.54
CA THR A 307 9.20 -2.46 12.40
C THR A 307 9.61 -1.60 13.59
N ALA A 308 9.42 -2.10 14.79
CA ALA A 308 9.76 -1.38 16.03
C ALA A 308 10.62 -2.24 16.96
N GLN A 309 11.43 -1.59 17.79
CA GLN A 309 12.24 -2.26 18.81
C GLN A 309 12.34 -1.43 20.10
N SER A 310 12.08 -2.08 21.21
CA SER A 310 12.30 -1.50 22.55
C SER A 310 13.68 -1.82 23.12
N THR A 311 14.35 -2.84 22.60
CA THR A 311 15.62 -3.35 23.13
C THR A 311 16.67 -3.46 22.02
N ALA A 312 17.83 -2.86 22.23
CA ALA A 312 18.94 -2.96 21.29
C ALA A 312 19.62 -4.34 21.35
N GLY A 313 20.26 -4.71 20.24
CA GLY A 313 21.04 -5.93 20.10
C GLY A 313 20.25 -7.12 19.55
N ALA A 314 20.97 -8.17 19.19
CA ALA A 314 20.42 -9.34 18.50
C ALA A 314 19.69 -10.33 19.43
N GLY A 315 19.65 -10.08 20.73
CA GLY A 315 19.01 -10.97 21.70
C GLY A 315 17.48 -10.89 21.72
N THR A 316 16.89 -9.88 21.09
CA THR A 316 15.44 -9.68 21.02
C THR A 316 15.05 -9.41 19.58
N ALA A 317 14.04 -10.14 19.07
CA ALA A 317 13.49 -9.88 17.75
C ALA A 317 12.72 -8.55 17.74
N PRO A 318 12.79 -7.75 16.66
CA PRO A 318 11.95 -6.58 16.54
C PRO A 318 10.47 -6.97 16.37
N ALA A 319 9.58 -6.08 16.79
CA ALA A 319 8.17 -6.21 16.51
C ALA A 319 7.88 -5.85 15.04
N ALA A 320 6.98 -6.58 14.43
CA ALA A 320 6.47 -6.32 13.09
C ALA A 320 5.00 -5.91 13.18
N ASN A 321 4.67 -4.77 12.60
CA ASN A 321 3.33 -4.24 12.56
C ASN A 321 2.85 -4.08 11.13
N GLN A 322 1.61 -4.46 10.89
CA GLN A 322 0.87 -4.06 9.70
C GLN A 322 -0.35 -3.25 10.17
N VAL A 323 -0.52 -2.07 9.58
CA VAL A 323 -1.51 -1.09 10.02
C VAL A 323 -2.37 -0.67 8.86
N TRP A 324 -3.68 -0.76 9.04
CA TRP A 324 -4.69 -0.17 8.16
C TRP A 324 -5.34 0.97 8.93
N GLY A 325 -5.04 2.19 8.51
CA GLY A 325 -5.57 3.40 9.11
C GLY A 325 -6.64 4.02 8.23
N LYS A 326 -7.64 4.61 8.87
CA LYS A 326 -8.69 5.36 8.19
C LYS A 326 -8.88 6.72 8.86
N SER A 327 -9.04 7.77 8.03
CA SER A 327 -9.60 9.04 8.47
C SER A 327 -10.99 9.22 7.85
N SER A 328 -12.00 9.53 8.67
CA SER A 328 -13.35 9.84 8.20
C SER A 328 -13.46 11.22 7.55
N VAL A 329 -12.41 12.04 7.64
CA VAL A 329 -12.36 13.35 6.97
C VAL A 329 -12.11 13.15 5.48
N THR A 330 -12.94 13.78 4.66
CA THR A 330 -12.93 13.62 3.21
C THR A 330 -12.08 14.66 2.47
N THR A 331 -11.68 15.74 3.14
CA THR A 331 -10.75 16.73 2.56
C THR A 331 -9.38 16.13 2.33
N ASN A 332 -8.69 16.61 1.32
CA ASN A 332 -7.34 16.12 0.99
C ASN A 332 -6.34 16.32 2.13
N ILE A 333 -5.42 15.37 2.24
CA ILE A 333 -4.27 15.47 3.13
C ILE A 333 -3.30 16.48 2.51
N THR A 334 -3.02 17.53 3.28
CA THR A 334 -2.06 18.59 2.94
C THR A 334 -0.98 18.76 4.02
N SER A 335 -1.01 17.95 5.08
CA SER A 335 0.11 17.76 6.02
C SER A 335 -0.01 16.41 6.72
N ILE A 336 1.13 15.85 7.13
CA ILE A 336 1.22 14.58 7.86
C ILE A 336 2.07 14.82 9.10
N GLN A 337 1.59 14.35 10.24
CA GLN A 337 2.34 14.37 11.49
C GLN A 337 2.57 12.94 11.99
N ILE A 338 3.80 12.66 12.42
CA ILE A 338 4.07 11.54 13.32
C ILE A 338 4.07 12.11 14.73
N VAL A 339 3.22 11.55 15.59
CA VAL A 339 2.99 12.06 16.94
C VAL A 339 3.33 10.99 17.98
N ASN A 340 3.98 11.43 19.04
CA ASN A 340 4.30 10.59 20.20
C ASN A 340 3.12 10.57 21.18
N ASP A 341 2.88 9.43 21.80
CA ASP A 341 1.95 9.29 22.93
C ASP A 341 2.59 8.46 24.08
N GLY A 342 3.89 8.21 23.98
CA GLY A 342 4.67 7.56 25.02
C GLY A 342 5.28 8.53 26.03
N GLY A 343 6.06 8.00 26.96
CA GLY A 343 6.73 8.77 28.00
C GLY A 343 8.14 9.27 27.62
N GLY A 344 8.62 8.96 26.41
CA GLY A 344 9.91 9.43 25.87
C GLY A 344 9.69 10.46 24.76
N ASP A 345 10.78 10.89 24.12
CA ASP A 345 10.75 11.84 22.99
C ASP A 345 11.27 11.18 21.71
N PHE A 346 10.87 11.71 20.57
CA PHE A 346 11.63 11.56 19.34
C PHE A 346 12.87 12.46 19.43
N VAL A 347 14.04 11.92 19.14
CA VAL A 347 15.28 12.68 19.26
C VAL A 347 15.94 12.96 17.91
N ALA A 348 17.05 13.68 17.89
CA ALA A 348 17.80 13.99 16.69
C ALA A 348 18.06 12.76 15.82
N GLY A 349 17.92 12.92 14.51
CA GLY A 349 17.99 11.83 13.53
C GLY A 349 16.66 11.10 13.27
N SER A 350 15.58 11.41 14.03
CA SER A 350 14.23 11.00 13.64
C SER A 350 13.80 11.78 12.40
N TYR A 351 13.14 11.09 11.43
CA TYR A 351 12.71 11.75 10.19
C TYR A 351 11.33 11.30 9.71
N LEU A 352 10.73 12.16 8.91
CA LEU A 352 9.54 11.89 8.09
C LEU A 352 9.82 12.33 6.65
N LYS A 353 9.57 11.44 5.69
CA LYS A 353 9.59 11.73 4.26
C LYS A 353 8.25 11.42 3.64
N VAL A 354 7.84 12.27 2.72
CA VAL A 354 6.57 12.13 2.00
C VAL A 354 6.83 12.34 0.52
N TRP A 355 6.35 11.41 -0.29
CA TRP A 355 6.30 11.52 -1.75
C TRP A 355 4.86 11.40 -2.22
N GLY A 356 4.59 11.93 -3.42
CA GLY A 356 3.27 11.79 -3.99
C GLY A 356 3.24 11.98 -5.49
N PHE A 357 2.13 11.53 -6.09
CA PHE A 357 1.78 11.81 -7.49
C PHE A 357 0.26 11.84 -7.68
N ASN A 358 -0.20 12.34 -8.84
CA ASN A 358 -1.62 12.38 -9.24
C ASN A 358 -1.94 11.30 -10.26
#